data_20e3f8c6a8efc610f006f55edeb3b295
#
_entry.id   20e3f8c6a8efc610f006f55edeb3b295
#
_cell.length_a   1.000
_cell.length_b   1.000
_cell.length_c   1.000
_cell.angle_alpha   90.00
_cell.angle_beta   90.00
_cell.angle_gamma   90.00
#
_symmetry.space_group_name_H-M   'P 1'
#
loop_
_entity.id
_entity.type
_entity.pdbx_description
1 polymer ?
#
loop_
_entity_poly.entity_id
_entity_poly.type
_entity_poly.pdbx_seq_one_letter_code
_entity_poly.pdbx_strand_id
1 'polypeptide(L)'
;ALAMGIPAAHIFPLWDWVGGRFSLWSSIGLPIALAVGFEAFEQLLAGARAMDQHFLAAPIAENMPICMAVAGLYNVQQRDSVALSVVAYSYRLRSFASYLQQLEMESNGKQTDTQGQPLQGKSVPVLFGGVGSDVQHSYFQLLHQGTWRIASDFIAIARVEEQFTGHADNLLANCFAQMLALDLGNPEQPANHRRCQGGQPSSLILLPELSPYYLGMLIALYEHKVYVQGRILGINSFDQWGVELGKVIAKHIEPLFTHPEQQPDADSVQAAVWVREVLAHRQP
;
A
#
# COMPACT_ATOMS: atom_id res chain seq x y z
N ALA A 1 -14.27 15.61 -20.63
CA ALA A 1 -13.82 17.01 -20.49
C ALA A 1 -14.44 17.89 -21.60
N LEU A 2 -14.24 17.59 -22.91
CA LEU A 2 -14.81 18.38 -24.01
C LEU A 2 -16.34 18.46 -23.95
N ALA A 3 -17.03 17.34 -23.64
CA ALA A 3 -18.48 17.30 -23.45
C ALA A 3 -18.98 18.13 -22.26
N MET A 4 -18.09 18.51 -21.35
CA MET A 4 -18.34 19.39 -20.22
C MET A 4 -18.00 20.87 -20.53
N GLY A 5 -17.65 21.19 -21.79
CA GLY A 5 -17.29 22.53 -22.21
C GLY A 5 -15.87 22.99 -21.79
N ILE A 6 -15.01 22.06 -21.34
CA ILE A 6 -13.63 22.40 -20.97
C ILE A 6 -12.82 22.60 -22.26
N PRO A 7 -12.17 23.77 -22.46
CA PRO A 7 -11.35 24.03 -23.62
C PRO A 7 -10.19 23.00 -23.73
N ALA A 8 -9.85 22.59 -24.95
CA ALA A 8 -8.77 21.63 -25.19
C ALA A 8 -7.41 22.07 -24.60
N ALA A 9 -7.15 23.37 -24.57
CA ALA A 9 -5.95 23.94 -23.95
C ALA A 9 -5.85 23.73 -22.42
N HIS A 10 -6.96 23.37 -21.77
CA HIS A 10 -7.01 23.08 -20.32
C HIS A 10 -7.09 21.57 -20.05
N ILE A 11 -6.92 20.73 -21.05
CA ILE A 11 -6.92 19.27 -20.91
C ILE A 11 -5.47 18.79 -20.99
N PHE A 12 -4.97 18.29 -19.86
CA PHE A 12 -3.63 17.74 -19.77
C PHE A 12 -3.67 16.23 -20.10
N PRO A 13 -2.84 15.75 -21.04
CA PRO A 13 -2.87 14.36 -21.45
C PRO A 13 -2.35 13.44 -20.33
N LEU A 14 -3.01 12.30 -20.17
CA LEU A 14 -2.51 11.15 -19.42
C LEU A 14 -2.30 10.02 -20.45
N TRP A 15 -1.09 9.50 -20.50
CA TRP A 15 -0.72 8.49 -21.48
C TRP A 15 -1.17 7.10 -21.05
N ASP A 16 -1.51 6.23 -22.00
CA ASP A 16 -2.05 4.88 -21.76
C ASP A 16 -1.10 3.98 -20.97
N TRP A 17 0.20 4.23 -21.05
CA TRP A 17 1.22 3.49 -20.29
C TRP A 17 1.40 3.96 -18.84
N VAL A 18 0.74 5.04 -18.42
CA VAL A 18 0.78 5.55 -17.05
C VAL A 18 -0.35 4.90 -16.25
N GLY A 19 -0.02 3.89 -15.45
CA GLY A 19 -0.97 3.28 -14.52
C GLY A 19 -1.38 4.24 -13.41
N GLY A 20 -2.66 4.22 -13.01
CA GLY A 20 -3.21 5.15 -12.00
C GLY A 20 -2.42 5.19 -10.69
N ARG A 21 -2.01 4.03 -10.16
CA ARG A 21 -1.24 3.92 -8.91
C ARG A 21 0.21 4.38 -9.00
N PHE A 22 0.71 4.62 -10.22
CA PHE A 22 2.04 5.18 -10.52
C PHE A 22 1.95 6.59 -11.14
N SER A 23 0.77 7.22 -11.12
CA SER A 23 0.51 8.43 -11.92
C SER A 23 0.88 9.75 -11.26
N LEU A 24 1.29 9.74 -10.00
CA LEU A 24 1.62 10.94 -9.22
C LEU A 24 2.62 11.86 -9.95
N TRP A 25 3.54 11.29 -10.66
CA TRP A 25 4.62 11.96 -11.41
C TRP A 25 4.17 12.56 -12.76
N SER A 26 2.93 12.29 -13.17
CA SER A 26 2.33 12.75 -14.42
C SER A 26 1.48 14.01 -14.23
N SER A 27 0.64 14.34 -15.22
CA SER A 27 -0.35 15.42 -15.13
C SER A 27 -1.34 15.28 -13.97
N ILE A 28 -1.49 14.07 -13.41
CA ILE A 28 -2.29 13.81 -12.20
C ILE A 28 -1.70 14.51 -10.98
N GLY A 29 -0.41 14.82 -10.95
CA GLY A 29 0.24 15.61 -9.90
C GLY A 29 -0.10 17.10 -9.92
N LEU A 30 -0.74 17.63 -10.96
CA LEU A 30 -1.07 19.06 -11.07
C LEU A 30 -1.90 19.59 -9.88
N PRO A 31 -2.94 18.91 -9.38
CA PRO A 31 -3.67 19.36 -8.19
C PRO A 31 -2.78 19.50 -6.94
N ILE A 32 -1.76 18.64 -6.81
CA ILE A 32 -0.79 18.71 -5.71
C ILE A 32 0.08 19.96 -5.89
N ALA A 33 0.62 20.19 -7.10
CA ALA A 33 1.41 21.38 -7.39
C ALA A 33 0.63 22.67 -7.14
N LEU A 34 -0.67 22.70 -7.46
CA LEU A 34 -1.54 23.84 -7.18
C LEU A 34 -1.82 24.02 -5.67
N ALA A 35 -1.95 22.93 -4.91
CA ALA A 35 -2.26 22.97 -3.49
C ALA A 35 -1.06 23.34 -2.61
N VAL A 36 0.14 22.84 -2.93
CA VAL A 36 1.33 23.01 -2.08
C VAL A 36 2.34 24.01 -2.65
N GLY A 37 2.13 24.49 -3.87
CA GLY A 37 3.06 25.32 -4.63
C GLY A 37 4.02 24.47 -5.48
N PHE A 38 4.45 25.03 -6.62
CA PHE A 38 5.25 24.31 -7.59
C PHE A 38 6.64 23.95 -7.03
N GLU A 39 7.24 24.80 -6.22
CA GLU A 39 8.55 24.54 -5.60
C GLU A 39 8.54 23.27 -4.72
N ALA A 40 7.50 23.12 -3.88
CA ALA A 40 7.35 21.92 -3.06
C ALA A 40 7.09 20.66 -3.91
N PHE A 41 6.34 20.80 -5.00
CA PHE A 41 6.12 19.71 -5.94
C PHE A 41 7.42 19.34 -6.70
N GLU A 42 8.21 20.32 -7.09
CA GLU A 42 9.53 20.10 -7.71
C GLU A 42 10.50 19.36 -6.76
N GLN A 43 10.49 19.69 -5.46
CA GLN A 43 11.23 18.96 -4.45
C GLN A 43 10.77 17.51 -4.33
N LEU A 44 9.46 17.25 -4.42
CA LEU A 44 8.90 15.89 -4.44
C LEU A 44 9.45 15.10 -5.64
N LEU A 45 9.44 15.69 -6.83
CA LEU A 45 10.02 15.08 -8.03
C LEU A 45 11.52 14.84 -7.91
N ALA A 46 12.25 15.80 -7.32
CA ALA A 46 13.68 15.67 -7.09
C ALA A 46 14.01 14.51 -6.12
N GLY A 47 13.21 14.32 -5.09
CA GLY A 47 13.33 13.19 -4.18
C GLY A 47 13.11 11.85 -4.88
N ALA A 48 12.06 11.73 -5.69
CA ALA A 48 11.80 10.53 -6.48
C ALA A 48 12.98 10.24 -7.43
N ARG A 49 13.46 11.27 -8.16
CA ARG A 49 14.63 11.13 -9.02
C ARG A 49 15.89 10.67 -8.26
N ALA A 50 16.10 11.13 -7.03
CA ALA A 50 17.24 10.67 -6.23
C ALA A 50 17.12 9.17 -5.90
N MET A 51 15.93 8.68 -5.62
CA MET A 51 15.69 7.25 -5.44
C MET A 51 15.86 6.46 -6.74
N ASP A 52 15.44 7.00 -7.91
CA ASP A 52 15.70 6.39 -9.22
C ASP A 52 17.21 6.23 -9.47
N GLN A 53 17.99 7.27 -9.17
CA GLN A 53 19.44 7.23 -9.31
C GLN A 53 20.07 6.20 -8.37
N HIS A 54 19.60 6.13 -7.12
CA HIS A 54 20.04 5.10 -6.16
C HIS A 54 19.70 3.70 -6.68
N PHE A 55 18.49 3.48 -7.18
CA PHE A 55 18.05 2.20 -7.73
C PHE A 55 18.91 1.74 -8.90
N LEU A 56 19.30 2.66 -9.77
CA LEU A 56 20.12 2.36 -10.97
C LEU A 56 21.61 2.14 -10.65
N ALA A 57 22.16 2.83 -9.63
CA ALA A 57 23.59 2.91 -9.41
C ALA A 57 24.10 2.10 -8.20
N ALA A 58 23.27 1.87 -7.19
CA ALA A 58 23.72 1.22 -5.97
C ALA A 58 24.00 -0.28 -6.20
N PRO A 59 25.04 -0.84 -5.57
CA PRO A 59 25.25 -2.29 -5.55
C PRO A 59 24.01 -3.03 -5.01
N ILE A 60 23.73 -4.23 -5.51
CA ILE A 60 22.51 -4.98 -5.16
C ILE A 60 22.31 -5.10 -3.64
N ALA A 61 23.38 -5.37 -2.88
CA ALA A 61 23.33 -5.53 -1.42
C ALA A 61 23.05 -4.23 -0.65
N GLU A 62 23.22 -3.08 -1.30
CA GLU A 62 23.01 -1.75 -0.73
C GLU A 62 21.79 -1.04 -1.36
N ASN A 63 21.19 -1.65 -2.36
CA ASN A 63 20.06 -1.11 -3.11
C ASN A 63 18.78 -1.27 -2.30
N MET A 64 18.30 -0.20 -1.68
CA MET A 64 17.17 -0.24 -0.77
C MET A 64 15.90 -0.87 -1.38
N PRO A 65 15.44 -0.48 -2.58
CA PRO A 65 14.28 -1.12 -3.22
C PRO A 65 14.46 -2.63 -3.42
N ILE A 66 15.63 -3.06 -3.89
CA ILE A 66 15.94 -4.48 -4.13
C ILE A 66 15.96 -5.23 -2.81
N CYS A 67 16.65 -4.71 -1.79
CA CYS A 67 16.70 -5.34 -0.46
C CYS A 67 15.31 -5.49 0.14
N MET A 68 14.46 -4.46 0.07
CA MET A 68 13.09 -4.51 0.56
C MET A 68 12.23 -5.51 -0.23
N ALA A 69 12.36 -5.56 -1.55
CA ALA A 69 11.64 -6.51 -2.39
C ALA A 69 12.00 -7.96 -2.05
N VAL A 70 13.29 -8.25 -1.94
CA VAL A 70 13.81 -9.60 -1.60
C VAL A 70 13.37 -10.00 -0.19
N ALA A 71 13.51 -9.10 0.80
CA ALA A 71 13.08 -9.35 2.17
C ALA A 71 11.57 -9.61 2.25
N GLY A 72 10.77 -8.82 1.52
CA GLY A 72 9.31 -8.99 1.44
C GLY A 72 8.93 -10.35 0.85
N LEU A 73 9.50 -10.73 -0.29
CA LEU A 73 9.27 -12.03 -0.91
C LEU A 73 9.77 -13.19 -0.04
N TYR A 74 10.94 -13.05 0.60
CA TYR A 74 11.45 -14.04 1.54
C TYR A 74 10.48 -14.27 2.72
N ASN A 75 9.95 -13.20 3.29
CA ASN A 75 8.97 -13.30 4.36
C ASN A 75 7.71 -14.05 3.92
N VAL A 76 7.20 -13.80 2.72
CA VAL A 76 6.01 -14.46 2.18
C VAL A 76 6.28 -15.92 1.81
N GLN A 77 7.37 -16.19 1.10
CA GLN A 77 7.66 -17.50 0.48
C GLN A 77 8.31 -18.47 1.46
N GLN A 78 9.20 -18.00 2.35
CA GLN A 78 10.01 -18.84 3.22
C GLN A 78 9.61 -18.76 4.69
N ARG A 79 9.03 -17.66 5.12
CA ARG A 79 8.63 -17.45 6.51
C ARG A 79 7.12 -17.50 6.74
N ASP A 80 6.34 -17.76 5.72
CA ASP A 80 4.88 -17.87 5.79
C ASP A 80 4.18 -16.61 6.28
N SER A 81 4.77 -15.43 6.06
CA SER A 81 4.10 -14.17 6.39
C SER A 81 2.88 -13.99 5.52
N VAL A 82 1.72 -13.87 6.14
CA VAL A 82 0.44 -13.70 5.45
C VAL A 82 0.13 -12.24 5.13
N ALA A 83 0.76 -11.32 5.87
CA ALA A 83 0.51 -9.89 5.74
C ALA A 83 1.78 -9.07 5.97
N LEU A 84 1.74 -7.82 5.48
CA LEU A 84 2.70 -6.76 5.74
C LEU A 84 1.98 -5.61 6.43
N SER A 85 2.40 -5.26 7.64
CA SER A 85 1.91 -4.08 8.36
C SER A 85 2.85 -2.90 8.13
N VAL A 86 2.35 -1.80 7.57
CA VAL A 86 3.12 -0.55 7.40
C VAL A 86 2.74 0.43 8.50
N VAL A 87 3.67 0.68 9.40
CA VAL A 87 3.45 1.43 10.65
C VAL A 87 4.23 2.75 10.59
N ALA A 88 3.55 3.84 10.29
CA ALA A 88 4.17 5.16 10.16
C ALA A 88 4.08 5.94 11.48
N TYR A 89 5.22 6.24 12.09
CA TYR A 89 5.30 7.05 13.31
C TYR A 89 5.24 8.55 12.98
N SER A 90 4.25 8.90 12.18
CA SER A 90 3.89 10.28 11.84
C SER A 90 2.44 10.35 11.36
N TYR A 91 1.64 11.19 11.97
CA TYR A 91 0.25 11.43 11.55
C TYR A 91 0.16 12.00 10.11
N ARG A 92 1.18 12.72 9.66
CA ARG A 92 1.25 13.23 8.28
C ARG A 92 1.29 12.11 7.23
N LEU A 93 1.72 10.90 7.62
CA LEU A 93 1.73 9.69 6.77
C LEU A 93 0.50 8.78 6.98
N ARG A 94 -0.57 9.24 7.64
CA ARG A 94 -1.76 8.42 7.97
C ARG A 94 -2.42 7.71 6.78
N SER A 95 -2.33 8.29 5.60
CA SER A 95 -2.89 7.72 4.36
C SER A 95 -1.88 6.87 3.57
N PHE A 96 -0.63 6.78 4.03
CA PHE A 96 0.43 6.14 3.26
C PHE A 96 0.21 4.62 3.13
N ALA A 97 -0.22 3.95 4.20
CA ALA A 97 -0.56 2.53 4.13
C ALA A 97 -1.70 2.26 3.13
N SER A 98 -2.73 3.12 3.07
CA SER A 98 -3.83 2.98 2.11
C SER A 98 -3.35 3.17 0.66
N TYR A 99 -2.42 4.07 0.41
CA TYR A 99 -1.77 4.21 -0.90
C TYR A 99 -1.01 2.93 -1.27
N LEU A 100 -0.22 2.39 -0.34
CA LEU A 100 0.57 1.18 -0.57
C LEU A 100 -0.31 -0.07 -0.77
N GLN A 101 -1.51 -0.11 -0.19
CA GLN A 101 -2.48 -1.19 -0.46
C GLN A 101 -2.76 -1.30 -1.96
N GLN A 102 -3.10 -0.19 -2.59
CA GLN A 102 -3.31 -0.19 -4.03
C GLN A 102 -2.01 -0.45 -4.78
N LEU A 103 -0.93 0.23 -4.42
CA LEU A 103 0.35 0.11 -5.10
C LEU A 103 0.84 -1.35 -5.14
N GLU A 104 0.85 -2.07 -4.03
CA GLU A 104 1.42 -3.42 -3.96
C GLU A 104 0.41 -4.51 -4.32
N MET A 105 -0.80 -4.48 -3.74
CA MET A 105 -1.76 -5.57 -3.93
C MET A 105 -2.39 -5.56 -5.31
N GLU A 106 -2.67 -4.39 -5.89
CA GLU A 106 -3.20 -4.31 -7.26
C GLU A 106 -2.12 -4.63 -8.30
N SER A 107 -0.86 -4.21 -8.05
CA SER A 107 0.26 -4.50 -8.96
C SER A 107 0.64 -5.97 -8.95
N ASN A 108 0.84 -6.55 -7.76
CA ASN A 108 1.47 -7.84 -7.61
C ASN A 108 0.55 -8.94 -7.06
N GLY A 109 -0.72 -8.63 -6.76
CA GLY A 109 -1.73 -9.60 -6.42
C GLY A 109 -2.21 -10.38 -7.63
N LYS A 110 -1.32 -11.17 -8.25
CA LYS A 110 -1.56 -11.92 -9.47
C LYS A 110 -1.49 -13.42 -9.22
N GLN A 111 -2.22 -14.18 -10.01
CA GLN A 111 -2.25 -15.65 -9.94
C GLN A 111 -1.47 -16.33 -11.07
N THR A 112 -1.06 -15.56 -12.10
CA THR A 112 -0.35 -16.07 -13.28
C THR A 112 0.86 -15.20 -13.59
N ASP A 113 1.86 -15.81 -14.20
CA ASP A 113 3.02 -15.13 -14.76
C ASP A 113 2.71 -14.44 -16.10
N THR A 114 3.72 -13.78 -16.70
CA THR A 114 3.60 -13.11 -17.99
C THR A 114 3.39 -14.06 -19.17
N GLN A 115 3.53 -15.37 -18.96
CA GLN A 115 3.27 -16.41 -19.96
C GLN A 115 1.91 -17.09 -19.76
N GLY A 116 1.13 -16.63 -18.77
CA GLY A 116 -0.17 -17.18 -18.43
C GLY A 116 -0.11 -18.47 -17.60
N GLN A 117 1.07 -18.85 -17.11
CA GLN A 117 1.21 -20.03 -16.27
C GLN A 117 0.86 -19.69 -14.81
N PRO A 118 0.24 -20.63 -14.07
CA PRO A 118 0.00 -20.43 -12.64
C PRO A 118 1.28 -20.14 -11.87
N LEU A 119 1.23 -19.13 -10.97
CA LEU A 119 2.37 -18.82 -10.11
C LEU A 119 2.71 -20.02 -9.19
N GLN A 120 4.00 -20.27 -9.04
CA GLN A 120 4.51 -21.22 -8.07
C GLN A 120 4.64 -20.51 -6.70
N GLY A 121 3.78 -20.87 -5.76
CA GLY A 121 3.75 -20.25 -4.43
C GLY A 121 2.87 -19.03 -4.32
N LYS A 122 3.12 -18.20 -3.30
CA LYS A 122 2.34 -17.00 -2.99
C LYS A 122 2.88 -15.78 -3.74
N SER A 123 2.02 -14.86 -4.12
CA SER A 123 2.46 -13.61 -4.78
C SER A 123 2.96 -12.60 -3.73
N VAL A 124 2.12 -11.70 -3.27
CA VAL A 124 2.44 -10.69 -2.25
C VAL A 124 1.50 -10.81 -1.05
N PRO A 125 1.90 -10.27 0.12
CA PRO A 125 1.08 -10.37 1.31
C PRO A 125 -0.12 -9.41 1.25
N VAL A 126 -1.10 -9.63 2.12
CA VAL A 126 -2.11 -8.60 2.41
C VAL A 126 -1.43 -7.43 3.09
N LEU A 127 -1.57 -6.23 2.56
CA LEU A 127 -1.00 -5.02 3.12
C LEU A 127 -2.05 -4.25 3.94
N PHE A 128 -1.71 -3.88 5.15
CA PHE A 128 -2.48 -2.99 6.01
C PHE A 128 -1.54 -2.10 6.81
N GLY A 129 -2.07 -1.16 7.58
CA GLY A 129 -1.21 -0.31 8.39
C GLY A 129 -1.92 0.94 8.89
N GLY A 130 -1.12 1.85 9.44
CA GLY A 130 -1.62 3.11 9.97
C GLY A 130 -0.59 3.88 10.77
N VAL A 131 -1.06 4.83 11.58
CA VAL A 131 -0.20 5.65 12.43
C VAL A 131 0.25 4.83 13.64
N GLY A 132 1.55 4.82 13.92
CA GLY A 132 2.19 3.96 14.91
C GLY A 132 1.55 3.97 16.28
N SER A 133 1.30 5.17 16.86
CA SER A 133 0.64 5.32 18.16
C SER A 133 -0.78 4.75 18.19
N ASP A 134 -1.56 4.97 17.12
CA ASP A 134 -2.97 4.58 17.09
C ASP A 134 -3.11 3.06 16.93
N VAL A 135 -2.29 2.46 16.04
CA VAL A 135 -2.38 1.04 15.73
C VAL A 135 -1.84 0.14 16.85
N GLN A 136 -1.03 0.67 17.77
CA GLN A 136 -0.65 -0.04 19.00
C GLN A 136 -1.87 -0.42 19.84
N HIS A 137 -2.91 0.42 19.82
CA HIS A 137 -4.17 0.18 20.52
C HIS A 137 -5.24 -0.50 19.65
N SER A 138 -4.85 -0.99 18.48
CA SER A 138 -5.75 -1.65 17.53
C SER A 138 -5.32 -3.09 17.29
N TYR A 139 -4.30 -3.33 16.49
CA TYR A 139 -3.94 -4.68 16.06
C TYR A 139 -2.57 -5.20 16.56
N PHE A 140 -1.82 -4.44 17.36
CA PHE A 140 -0.53 -4.92 17.89
C PHE A 140 -0.68 -6.12 18.81
N GLN A 141 -1.83 -6.30 19.45
CA GLN A 141 -2.14 -7.54 20.17
C GLN A 141 -1.99 -8.76 19.23
N LEU A 142 -2.48 -8.66 17.98
CA LEU A 142 -2.33 -9.72 16.98
C LEU A 142 -0.87 -9.89 16.55
N LEU A 143 -0.12 -8.79 16.40
CA LEU A 143 1.29 -8.86 16.01
C LEU A 143 2.15 -9.56 17.07
N HIS A 144 1.88 -9.31 18.37
CA HIS A 144 2.66 -9.86 19.48
C HIS A 144 2.25 -11.28 19.87
N GLN A 145 0.95 -11.57 19.92
CA GLN A 145 0.42 -12.83 20.47
C GLN A 145 -0.47 -13.62 19.50
N GLY A 146 -0.68 -13.13 18.29
CA GLY A 146 -1.44 -13.84 17.27
C GLY A 146 -0.67 -15.07 16.76
N THR A 147 -1.40 -15.95 16.08
CA THR A 147 -0.87 -17.18 15.51
C THR A 147 -0.31 -17.01 14.09
N TRP A 148 -0.50 -15.83 13.51
CA TRP A 148 -0.01 -15.50 12.19
C TRP A 148 1.35 -14.82 12.23
N ARG A 149 2.22 -15.17 11.27
CA ARG A 149 3.42 -14.38 11.04
C ARG A 149 3.07 -13.18 10.16
N ILE A 150 3.42 -11.99 10.64
CA ILE A 150 3.13 -10.72 9.97
C ILE A 150 4.42 -9.90 9.94
N ALA A 151 4.91 -9.60 8.75
CA ALA A 151 6.04 -8.70 8.58
C ALA A 151 5.60 -7.25 8.83
N SER A 152 6.52 -6.40 9.28
CA SER A 152 6.20 -4.98 9.54
C SER A 152 7.27 -4.05 8.98
N ASP A 153 6.86 -3.02 8.26
CA ASP A 153 7.70 -1.88 7.87
C ASP A 153 7.39 -0.71 8.80
N PHE A 154 8.34 -0.32 9.62
CA PHE A 154 8.25 0.84 10.50
C PHE A 154 8.85 2.05 9.80
N ILE A 155 8.10 3.16 9.73
CA ILE A 155 8.56 4.42 9.14
C ILE A 155 8.68 5.45 10.26
N ALA A 156 9.90 5.93 10.50
CA ALA A 156 10.22 6.89 11.56
C ALA A 156 10.87 8.14 10.97
N ILE A 157 10.78 9.26 11.68
CA ILE A 157 11.30 10.56 11.25
C ILE A 157 12.26 11.06 12.31
N ALA A 158 13.53 11.32 11.92
CA ALA A 158 14.58 11.67 12.84
C ALA A 158 14.48 13.13 13.33
N ARG A 159 14.23 14.08 12.40
CA ARG A 159 14.14 15.51 12.72
C ARG A 159 12.72 16.02 12.66
N VAL A 160 12.32 16.72 13.70
CA VAL A 160 11.06 17.47 13.79
C VAL A 160 11.37 18.92 14.17
N GLU A 161 10.37 19.77 14.20
CA GLU A 161 10.50 21.13 14.70
C GLU A 161 10.99 21.13 16.15
N GLU A 162 11.90 22.01 16.52
CA GLU A 162 12.60 22.03 17.82
C GLU A 162 11.65 22.00 19.02
N GLN A 163 10.54 22.72 18.93
CA GLN A 163 9.50 22.77 19.97
C GLN A 163 8.82 21.42 20.25
N PHE A 164 8.93 20.44 19.34
CA PHE A 164 8.32 19.12 19.45
C PHE A 164 9.34 18.00 19.70
N THR A 165 10.62 18.31 19.91
CA THR A 165 11.69 17.31 20.04
C THR A 165 11.41 16.28 21.12
N GLY A 166 10.98 16.71 22.33
CA GLY A 166 10.66 15.77 23.42
C GLY A 166 9.51 14.80 23.09
N HIS A 167 8.52 15.23 22.31
CA HIS A 167 7.45 14.35 21.84
C HIS A 167 7.96 13.40 20.76
N ALA A 168 8.84 13.86 19.88
CA ALA A 168 9.47 13.04 18.86
C ALA A 168 10.35 11.93 19.44
N ASP A 169 11.15 12.25 20.45
CA ASP A 169 12.00 11.27 21.14
C ASP A 169 11.16 10.17 21.79
N ASN A 170 10.06 10.54 22.45
CA ASN A 170 9.11 9.56 23.00
C ASN A 170 8.46 8.70 21.92
N LEU A 171 8.11 9.30 20.78
CA LEU A 171 7.51 8.60 19.66
C LEU A 171 8.49 7.61 19.02
N LEU A 172 9.76 8.02 18.83
CA LEU A 172 10.84 7.16 18.34
C LEU A 172 11.16 6.03 19.33
N ALA A 173 11.22 6.33 20.64
CA ALA A 173 11.42 5.32 21.66
C ALA A 173 10.31 4.26 21.63
N ASN A 174 9.04 4.66 21.47
CA ASN A 174 7.94 3.73 21.27
C ASN A 174 8.09 2.90 19.98
N CYS A 175 8.47 3.52 18.87
CA CYS A 175 8.74 2.83 17.61
C CYS A 175 9.77 1.71 17.80
N PHE A 176 10.92 2.06 18.36
CA PHE A 176 12.01 1.12 18.56
C PHE A 176 11.66 0.03 19.59
N ALA A 177 10.96 0.40 20.66
CA ALA A 177 10.48 -0.56 21.66
C ALA A 177 9.52 -1.60 21.04
N GLN A 178 8.62 -1.18 20.15
CA GLN A 178 7.72 -2.12 19.48
C GLN A 178 8.47 -3.03 18.51
N MET A 179 9.43 -2.52 17.76
CA MET A 179 10.29 -3.35 16.89
C MET A 179 11.05 -4.40 17.70
N LEU A 180 11.69 -4.00 18.80
CA LEU A 180 12.42 -4.90 19.67
C LEU A 180 11.49 -5.92 20.34
N ALA A 181 10.31 -5.50 20.80
CA ALA A 181 9.34 -6.41 21.40
C ALA A 181 8.79 -7.44 20.40
N LEU A 182 8.60 -7.08 19.14
CA LEU A 182 8.20 -7.99 18.06
C LEU A 182 9.30 -9.00 17.73
N ASP A 183 10.56 -8.59 17.79
CA ASP A 183 11.71 -9.47 17.52
C ASP A 183 12.02 -10.36 18.71
N LEU A 184 12.23 -9.80 19.89
CA LEU A 184 12.68 -10.53 21.07
C LEU A 184 11.54 -11.35 21.74
N GLY A 185 10.33 -10.81 21.77
CA GLY A 185 9.25 -11.38 22.57
C GLY A 185 9.58 -11.42 24.07
N ASN A 186 8.90 -12.32 24.77
CA ASN A 186 9.19 -12.66 26.17
C ASN A 186 8.90 -14.16 26.44
N PRO A 187 9.59 -15.08 25.74
CA PRO A 187 9.28 -16.51 25.79
C PRO A 187 9.44 -17.13 27.19
N GLU A 188 10.27 -16.53 28.05
CA GLU A 188 10.51 -16.96 29.43
C GLU A 188 9.41 -16.54 30.42
N GLN A 189 8.39 -15.79 29.98
CA GLN A 189 7.27 -15.39 30.82
C GLN A 189 6.53 -16.63 31.36
N PRO A 190 6.43 -16.83 32.70
CA PRO A 190 5.84 -18.02 33.29
C PRO A 190 4.36 -18.22 32.91
N ALA A 191 3.61 -17.12 32.86
CA ALA A 191 2.19 -17.15 32.54
C ALA A 191 1.99 -17.24 31.02
N ASN A 192 1.55 -18.38 30.52
CA ASN A 192 1.39 -18.65 29.08
C ASN A 192 0.58 -17.57 28.35
N HIS A 193 -0.50 -17.06 28.98
CA HIS A 193 -1.36 -16.03 28.37
C HIS A 193 -0.70 -14.65 28.26
N ARG A 194 0.49 -14.46 28.84
CA ARG A 194 1.29 -13.24 28.76
C ARG A 194 2.51 -13.37 27.86
N ARG A 195 2.75 -14.55 27.30
CA ARG A 195 3.90 -14.78 26.43
C ARG A 195 3.71 -14.12 25.08
N CYS A 196 4.76 -13.48 24.61
CA CYS A 196 4.93 -13.05 23.23
C CYS A 196 6.06 -13.88 22.64
N GLN A 197 5.83 -14.55 21.51
CA GLN A 197 6.81 -15.48 20.96
C GLN A 197 8.05 -14.79 20.39
N GLY A 198 7.89 -13.56 19.91
CA GLY A 198 8.95 -12.86 19.17
C GLY A 198 9.18 -13.42 17.76
N GLY A 199 10.30 -13.02 17.14
CA GLY A 199 10.69 -13.46 15.81
C GLY A 199 9.80 -12.98 14.68
N GLN A 200 9.00 -11.94 14.92
CA GLN A 200 8.23 -11.25 13.88
C GLN A 200 9.18 -10.36 13.06
N PRO A 201 9.24 -10.53 11.73
CA PRO A 201 10.17 -9.79 10.92
C PRO A 201 9.76 -8.31 10.80
N SER A 202 10.73 -7.41 10.94
CA SER A 202 10.48 -5.98 10.76
C SER A 202 11.62 -5.28 10.03
N SER A 203 11.29 -4.20 9.33
CA SER A 203 12.23 -3.26 8.70
C SER A 203 12.03 -1.87 9.28
N LEU A 204 13.09 -1.09 9.40
CA LEU A 204 13.02 0.32 9.75
C LEU A 204 13.38 1.18 8.54
N ILE A 205 12.50 2.08 8.18
CA ILE A 205 12.74 3.16 7.22
C ILE A 205 12.85 4.44 8.03
N LEU A 206 14.08 4.95 8.18
CA LEU A 206 14.34 6.17 8.92
C LEU A 206 14.50 7.33 7.95
N LEU A 207 13.53 8.24 7.94
CA LEU A 207 13.61 9.49 7.19
C LEU A 207 14.36 10.55 8.00
N PRO A 208 15.33 11.27 7.42
CA PRO A 208 15.96 12.39 8.11
C PRO A 208 14.95 13.44 8.57
N GLU A 209 13.94 13.73 7.74
CA GLU A 209 12.83 14.64 8.02
C GLU A 209 11.66 14.30 7.06
N LEU A 210 10.47 14.78 7.34
CA LEU A 210 9.33 14.67 6.43
C LEU A 210 9.17 15.94 5.60
N SER A 211 10.03 16.12 4.61
CA SER A 211 9.92 17.15 3.58
C SER A 211 9.33 16.56 2.28
N PRO A 212 8.92 17.41 1.32
CA PRO A 212 8.50 16.93 0.00
C PRO A 212 9.57 16.06 -0.68
N TYR A 213 10.83 16.40 -0.54
CA TYR A 213 11.95 15.62 -1.09
C TYR A 213 11.99 14.19 -0.52
N TYR A 214 11.98 14.03 0.80
CA TYR A 214 12.02 12.70 1.41
C TYR A 214 10.72 11.91 1.22
N LEU A 215 9.59 12.60 1.09
CA LEU A 215 8.34 11.94 0.70
C LEU A 215 8.42 11.40 -0.73
N GLY A 216 9.00 12.15 -1.65
CA GLY A 216 9.25 11.68 -3.03
C GLY A 216 10.16 10.46 -3.07
N MET A 217 11.26 10.47 -2.29
CA MET A 217 12.13 9.30 -2.14
C MET A 217 11.37 8.07 -1.60
N LEU A 218 10.56 8.27 -0.57
CA LEU A 218 9.79 7.20 0.07
C LEU A 218 8.77 6.56 -0.89
N ILE A 219 8.05 7.37 -1.65
CA ILE A 219 7.09 6.88 -2.64
C ILE A 219 7.82 6.07 -3.72
N ALA A 220 8.87 6.62 -4.32
CA ALA A 220 9.64 5.94 -5.36
C ALA A 220 10.34 4.66 -4.84
N LEU A 221 10.77 4.64 -3.57
CA LEU A 221 11.31 3.44 -2.91
C LEU A 221 10.31 2.27 -2.99
N TYR A 222 9.04 2.50 -2.64
CA TYR A 222 8.01 1.46 -2.71
C TYR A 222 7.59 1.14 -4.15
N GLU A 223 7.56 2.11 -5.06
CA GLU A 223 7.29 1.85 -6.47
C GLU A 223 8.34 0.92 -7.08
N HIS A 224 9.63 1.18 -6.84
CA HIS A 224 10.72 0.30 -7.25
C HIS A 224 10.67 -1.07 -6.55
N LYS A 225 10.39 -1.11 -5.24
CA LYS A 225 10.18 -2.39 -4.51
C LYS A 225 9.15 -3.25 -5.22
N VAL A 226 7.98 -2.67 -5.53
CA VAL A 226 6.87 -3.38 -6.20
C VAL A 226 7.27 -3.85 -7.59
N TYR A 227 7.97 -3.01 -8.35
CA TYR A 227 8.51 -3.39 -9.65
C TYR A 227 9.48 -4.58 -9.56
N VAL A 228 10.42 -4.55 -8.61
CA VAL A 228 11.39 -5.62 -8.41
C VAL A 228 10.70 -6.92 -8.00
N GLN A 229 9.73 -6.87 -7.09
CA GLN A 229 8.94 -8.04 -6.72
C GLN A 229 8.24 -8.64 -7.93
N GLY A 230 7.59 -7.81 -8.75
CA GLY A 230 6.93 -8.26 -9.98
C GLY A 230 7.90 -8.91 -10.98
N ARG A 231 9.11 -8.37 -11.11
CA ARG A 231 10.16 -8.96 -11.96
C ARG A 231 10.67 -10.29 -11.45
N ILE A 232 10.86 -10.43 -10.13
CA ILE A 232 11.28 -11.71 -9.51
C ILE A 232 10.20 -12.77 -9.66
N LEU A 233 8.93 -12.39 -9.48
CA LEU A 233 7.78 -13.29 -9.62
C LEU A 233 7.42 -13.59 -11.10
N GLY A 234 8.00 -12.88 -12.07
CA GLY A 234 7.70 -13.03 -13.49
C GLY A 234 6.29 -12.57 -13.88
N ILE A 235 5.68 -11.66 -13.11
CA ILE A 235 4.30 -11.19 -13.32
C ILE A 235 4.26 -9.82 -14.00
N ASN A 236 3.09 -9.45 -14.55
CA ASN A 236 2.82 -8.09 -15.02
C ASN A 236 2.25 -7.25 -13.87
N SER A 237 3.06 -6.32 -13.34
CA SER A 237 2.67 -5.41 -12.25
C SER A 237 1.80 -4.24 -12.71
N PHE A 238 1.62 -4.02 -14.02
CA PHE A 238 1.04 -2.80 -14.58
C PHE A 238 -0.36 -2.98 -15.17
N ASP A 239 -0.97 -4.15 -14.98
CA ASP A 239 -2.37 -4.41 -15.29
C ASP A 239 -3.20 -4.68 -14.02
N GLN A 240 -4.53 -4.77 -14.18
CA GLN A 240 -5.47 -5.00 -13.07
C GLN A 240 -6.73 -5.75 -13.53
N TRP A 241 -6.58 -6.82 -14.30
CA TRP A 241 -7.70 -7.58 -14.87
C TRP A 241 -8.70 -8.08 -13.82
N GLY A 242 -8.25 -8.34 -12.58
CA GLY A 242 -9.10 -8.80 -11.48
C GLY A 242 -10.23 -7.83 -11.11
N VAL A 243 -10.06 -6.52 -11.34
CA VAL A 243 -11.11 -5.52 -11.04
C VAL A 243 -12.07 -5.28 -12.21
N GLU A 244 -11.82 -5.85 -13.38
CA GLU A 244 -12.69 -5.66 -14.55
C GLU A 244 -13.94 -6.55 -14.48
N LEU A 245 -13.85 -7.78 -13.94
CA LEU A 245 -14.95 -8.70 -13.81
C LEU A 245 -16.16 -8.10 -13.04
N GLY A 246 -15.87 -7.43 -11.92
CA GLY A 246 -16.92 -6.76 -11.14
C GLY A 246 -17.65 -5.67 -11.91
N LYS A 247 -16.93 -4.91 -12.77
CA LYS A 247 -17.54 -3.89 -13.63
C LYS A 247 -18.44 -4.49 -14.70
N VAL A 248 -18.06 -5.64 -15.26
CA VAL A 248 -18.88 -6.38 -16.24
C VAL A 248 -20.16 -6.84 -15.57
N ILE A 249 -20.06 -7.51 -14.42
CA ILE A 249 -21.23 -8.01 -13.67
C ILE A 249 -22.13 -6.84 -13.24
N ALA A 250 -21.58 -5.72 -12.80
CA ALA A 250 -22.36 -4.54 -12.40
C ALA A 250 -23.29 -4.05 -13.52
N LYS A 251 -22.87 -4.11 -14.79
CA LYS A 251 -23.71 -3.74 -15.94
C LYS A 251 -24.92 -4.65 -16.14
N HIS A 252 -24.86 -5.89 -15.68
CA HIS A 252 -25.99 -6.83 -15.69
C HIS A 252 -26.94 -6.60 -14.51
N ILE A 253 -26.43 -6.05 -13.40
CA ILE A 253 -27.22 -5.80 -12.19
C ILE A 253 -27.93 -4.44 -12.26
N GLU A 254 -27.27 -3.41 -12.79
CA GLU A 254 -27.78 -2.03 -12.83
C GLU A 254 -29.19 -1.89 -13.42
N PRO A 255 -29.55 -2.56 -14.53
CA PRO A 255 -30.91 -2.52 -15.07
C PRO A 255 -32.00 -3.04 -14.13
N LEU A 256 -31.68 -3.98 -13.22
CA LEU A 256 -32.65 -4.55 -12.28
C LEU A 256 -33.15 -3.52 -11.25
N PHE A 257 -32.41 -2.43 -11.01
CA PHE A 257 -32.85 -1.34 -10.14
C PHE A 257 -33.90 -0.45 -10.81
N THR A 258 -33.85 -0.32 -12.14
CA THR A 258 -34.79 0.51 -12.92
C THR A 258 -35.96 -0.29 -13.49
N HIS A 259 -35.72 -1.59 -13.73
CA HIS A 259 -36.71 -2.52 -14.30
C HIS A 259 -36.77 -3.83 -13.47
N PRO A 260 -37.30 -3.78 -12.24
CA PRO A 260 -37.29 -4.90 -11.32
C PRO A 260 -38.15 -6.11 -11.79
N GLU A 261 -39.02 -5.89 -12.77
CA GLU A 261 -39.83 -6.93 -13.45
C GLU A 261 -39.02 -7.71 -14.49
N GLN A 262 -37.85 -7.21 -14.90
CA GLN A 262 -37.02 -7.91 -15.88
C GLN A 262 -36.44 -9.19 -15.28
N GLN A 263 -36.47 -10.27 -16.09
CA GLN A 263 -35.79 -11.51 -15.70
C GLN A 263 -34.28 -11.31 -15.67
N PRO A 264 -33.64 -11.64 -14.54
CA PRO A 264 -32.20 -11.58 -14.44
C PRO A 264 -31.56 -12.66 -15.33
N ASP A 265 -30.39 -12.34 -15.93
CA ASP A 265 -29.57 -13.33 -16.60
C ASP A 265 -28.76 -14.19 -15.60
N ALA A 266 -27.96 -15.13 -16.14
CA ALA A 266 -27.19 -16.06 -15.32
C ALA A 266 -26.17 -15.34 -14.37
N ASP A 267 -25.64 -14.19 -14.80
CA ASP A 267 -24.64 -13.44 -14.06
C ASP A 267 -25.24 -12.53 -12.96
N SER A 268 -26.55 -12.24 -13.07
CA SER A 268 -27.25 -11.32 -12.17
C SER A 268 -28.36 -11.98 -11.33
N VAL A 269 -28.68 -13.27 -11.57
CA VAL A 269 -29.80 -13.98 -10.90
C VAL A 269 -29.70 -13.92 -9.37
N GLN A 270 -28.55 -14.11 -8.79
CA GLN A 270 -28.36 -14.03 -7.33
C GLN A 270 -28.50 -12.59 -6.82
N ALA A 271 -27.97 -11.60 -7.56
CA ALA A 271 -28.08 -10.20 -7.21
C ALA A 271 -29.51 -9.67 -7.27
N ALA A 272 -30.37 -10.24 -8.11
CA ALA A 272 -31.79 -9.87 -8.19
C ALA A 272 -32.53 -10.02 -6.86
N VAL A 273 -32.12 -10.96 -6.00
CA VAL A 273 -32.67 -11.11 -4.65
C VAL A 273 -32.31 -9.89 -3.79
N TRP A 274 -31.03 -9.46 -3.84
CA TRP A 274 -30.56 -8.30 -3.08
C TRP A 274 -31.16 -7.00 -3.60
N VAL A 275 -31.30 -6.85 -4.92
CA VAL A 275 -31.93 -5.67 -5.54
C VAL A 275 -33.38 -5.54 -5.09
N ARG A 276 -34.16 -6.64 -5.09
CA ARG A 276 -35.55 -6.63 -4.60
C ARG A 276 -35.66 -6.23 -3.15
N GLU A 277 -34.80 -6.73 -2.29
CA GLU A 277 -34.73 -6.33 -0.88
C GLU A 277 -34.43 -4.84 -0.71
N VAL A 278 -33.45 -4.34 -1.42
CA VAL A 278 -33.11 -2.88 -1.42
C VAL A 278 -34.31 -2.06 -1.89
N LEU A 279 -35.00 -2.48 -2.95
CA LEU A 279 -36.14 -1.72 -3.48
C LEU A 279 -37.31 -1.76 -2.50
N ALA A 280 -37.55 -2.86 -1.79
CA ALA A 280 -38.58 -2.95 -0.74
C ALA A 280 -38.31 -1.94 0.39
N HIS A 281 -37.06 -1.75 0.79
CA HIS A 281 -36.69 -0.73 1.80
C HIS A 281 -36.72 0.71 1.30
N ARG A 282 -36.82 0.94 -0.02
CA ARG A 282 -36.94 2.31 -0.61
C ARG A 282 -38.40 2.74 -0.79
N GLN A 283 -39.34 1.83 -0.60
CA GLN A 283 -40.76 2.19 -0.58
C GLN A 283 -41.09 2.85 0.76
N PRO A 284 -41.85 3.97 0.78
CA PRO A 284 -42.18 4.71 1.99
C PRO A 284 -43.07 3.93 2.95
#